data_9bc24854acc222c0a2970672c2a5b25d
#
_entry.id   9bc24854acc222c0a2970672c2a5b25d
#
_cell.length_a   1.000
_cell.length_b   1.000
_cell.length_c   1.000
_cell.angle_alpha   90.00
_cell.angle_beta   90.00
_cell.angle_gamma   90.00
#
_symmetry.space_group_name_H-M   'P 1'
#
loop_
_entity.id
_entity.type
_entity.pdbx_description
1 polymer ?
#
loop_
_entity_poly.entity_id
_entity_poly.type
_entity_poly.pdbx_seq_one_letter_code
_entity_poly.pdbx_strand_id
1 'polypeptide(L)'
;MTTAASLPRLLVFGEALTDFVRTGDNTWQSAAGGSCWNVARVAATLGLPTGWGGAVSDDLFGKEIVEKSVRANLDMRFLQVVEKPPLMAIVHSANPPEYFFLGTDTADLAFDERKLPDGWLDACEIAHFGCISLVRQPLAARLVTIAEMLKTHGAKISFDPNYRNLMGPDFPAFFERMATLSDIVKLSDEDMEKIYPGVSAAASLAHIRKLAPKALIVYTRGSEGMTLYTPDAEYVQPASRVTVADTVGAGDSCIGGFITSMLSAPEAGWQRHLQFAAATAAVVCAHTGAYAPTQAEVDQLIGATA
;
A
#
# COMPACT_ATOMS: atom_id res chain seq x y z
N MET A 1 -26.41 20.75 15.14
CA MET A 1 -24.94 20.77 15.18
C MET A 1 -24.47 19.45 14.61
N THR A 2 -24.05 19.41 13.36
CA THR A 2 -23.41 18.22 12.78
C THR A 2 -22.08 18.03 13.51
N THR A 3 -21.96 16.97 14.29
CA THR A 3 -20.68 16.54 14.85
C THR A 3 -19.70 16.42 13.69
N ALA A 4 -18.61 17.18 13.70
CA ALA A 4 -17.55 17.02 12.72
C ALA A 4 -17.13 15.54 12.74
N ALA A 5 -17.15 14.89 11.58
CA ALA A 5 -16.72 13.49 11.47
C ALA A 5 -15.29 13.37 12.02
N SER A 6 -15.05 12.37 12.87
CA SER A 6 -13.72 12.11 13.43
C SER A 6 -12.69 11.96 12.32
N LEU A 7 -11.44 12.31 12.61
CA LEU A 7 -10.33 12.09 11.68
C LEU A 7 -10.01 10.60 11.60
N PRO A 8 -9.49 10.13 10.45
CA PRO A 8 -9.15 8.72 10.24
C PRO A 8 -7.95 8.30 11.09
N ARG A 9 -7.99 7.04 11.56
CA ARG A 9 -6.92 6.40 12.34
C ARG A 9 -5.80 5.84 11.45
N LEU A 10 -6.13 5.52 10.20
CA LEU A 10 -5.18 5.11 9.18
C LEU A 10 -5.01 6.21 8.14
N LEU A 11 -3.77 6.62 7.93
CA LEU A 11 -3.41 7.49 6.80
C LEU A 11 -2.46 6.74 5.87
N VAL A 12 -2.69 6.87 4.59
CA VAL A 12 -1.86 6.26 3.56
C VAL A 12 -1.34 7.36 2.64
N PHE A 13 -0.03 7.44 2.48
CA PHE A 13 0.62 8.47 1.69
C PHE A 13 1.37 7.87 0.50
N GLY A 14 1.15 8.43 -0.66
CA GLY A 14 1.81 8.00 -1.89
C GLY A 14 0.93 8.15 -3.12
N GLU A 15 1.30 7.45 -4.20
CA GLU A 15 0.67 7.64 -5.50
C GLU A 15 -0.72 6.99 -5.62
N ALA A 16 -1.55 7.67 -6.40
CA ALA A 16 -2.54 7.07 -7.29
C ALA A 16 -2.11 7.40 -8.72
N LEU A 17 -2.37 6.50 -9.64
CA LEU A 17 -1.98 6.64 -11.03
C LEU A 17 -3.00 5.96 -11.96
N THR A 18 -2.83 6.15 -13.25
CA THR A 18 -3.58 5.37 -14.25
C THR A 18 -2.64 4.41 -14.94
N ASP A 19 -2.92 3.12 -14.83
CA ASP A 19 -2.30 2.09 -15.66
C ASP A 19 -2.92 2.13 -17.05
N PHE A 20 -2.07 2.24 -18.07
CA PHE A 20 -2.48 2.23 -19.48
C PHE A 20 -1.92 0.97 -20.11
N VAL A 21 -2.75 -0.08 -20.17
CA VAL A 21 -2.34 -1.46 -20.52
C VAL A 21 -2.64 -1.73 -21.97
N ARG A 22 -1.64 -2.20 -22.71
CA ARG A 22 -1.80 -2.62 -24.09
C ARG A 22 -2.58 -3.94 -24.15
N THR A 23 -3.71 -3.96 -24.85
CA THR A 23 -4.58 -5.11 -25.00
C THR A 23 -4.58 -5.70 -26.43
N GLY A 24 -3.94 -5.03 -27.37
CA GLY A 24 -3.79 -5.45 -28.75
C GLY A 24 -2.88 -4.49 -29.51
N ASP A 25 -2.72 -4.69 -30.83
CA ASP A 25 -1.77 -3.92 -31.64
C ASP A 25 -1.98 -2.41 -31.55
N ASN A 26 -3.24 -1.97 -31.58
CA ASN A 26 -3.62 -0.57 -31.52
C ASN A 26 -4.68 -0.29 -30.43
N THR A 27 -4.84 -1.20 -29.47
CA THR A 27 -5.86 -1.07 -28.41
C THR A 27 -5.21 -1.04 -27.03
N TRP A 28 -5.74 -0.15 -26.20
CA TRP A 28 -5.29 0.08 -24.84
C TRP A 28 -6.48 0.16 -23.91
N GLN A 29 -6.29 -0.25 -22.68
CA GLN A 29 -7.26 -0.11 -21.62
C GLN A 29 -6.65 0.69 -20.47
N SER A 30 -7.37 1.66 -19.95
CA SER A 30 -6.96 2.39 -18.75
C SER A 30 -7.60 1.79 -17.51
N ALA A 31 -6.87 1.81 -16.40
CA ALA A 31 -7.36 1.41 -15.09
C ALA A 31 -6.73 2.31 -14.02
N ALA A 32 -7.55 2.86 -13.13
CA ALA A 32 -7.02 3.58 -11.97
C ALA A 32 -6.37 2.59 -11.00
N GLY A 33 -5.14 2.88 -10.59
CA GLY A 33 -4.27 2.08 -9.74
C GLY A 33 -3.37 2.94 -8.86
N GLY A 34 -2.30 2.36 -8.38
CA GLY A 34 -1.34 2.95 -7.44
C GLY A 34 -1.33 2.21 -6.12
N SER A 35 -0.16 1.73 -5.70
CA SER A 35 -0.03 0.84 -4.54
C SER A 35 -0.59 1.48 -3.28
N CYS A 36 -0.15 2.67 -2.92
CA CYS A 36 -0.61 3.35 -1.72
C CYS A 36 -2.12 3.63 -1.75
N TRP A 37 -2.64 4.06 -2.89
CA TRP A 37 -4.08 4.28 -3.04
C TRP A 37 -4.90 2.97 -2.94
N ASN A 38 -4.39 1.86 -3.46
CA ASN A 38 -5.02 0.56 -3.30
C ASN A 38 -5.08 0.13 -1.83
N VAL A 39 -3.98 0.28 -1.07
CA VAL A 39 -3.96 0.01 0.38
C VAL A 39 -5.04 0.82 1.10
N ALA A 40 -5.14 2.12 0.80
CA ALA A 40 -6.15 2.99 1.41
C ALA A 40 -7.58 2.54 1.09
N ARG A 41 -7.86 2.23 -0.19
CA ARG A 41 -9.19 1.76 -0.62
C ARG A 41 -9.58 0.45 0.06
N VAL A 42 -8.66 -0.50 0.12
CA VAL A 42 -8.89 -1.79 0.78
C VAL A 42 -9.26 -1.57 2.25
N ALA A 43 -8.48 -0.80 2.99
CA ALA A 43 -8.77 -0.51 4.39
C ALA A 43 -10.13 0.18 4.58
N ALA A 44 -10.46 1.15 3.73
CA ALA A 44 -11.73 1.87 3.80
C ALA A 44 -12.94 0.99 3.47
N THR A 45 -12.86 0.12 2.45
CA THR A 45 -13.94 -0.82 2.10
C THR A 45 -14.13 -1.92 3.14
N LEU A 46 -13.09 -2.25 3.90
CA LEU A 46 -13.16 -3.11 5.08
C LEU A 46 -13.73 -2.39 6.33
N GLY A 47 -14.17 -1.14 6.19
CA GLY A 47 -14.85 -0.39 7.24
C GLY A 47 -13.92 0.40 8.18
N LEU A 48 -12.62 0.45 7.94
CA LEU A 48 -11.70 1.25 8.73
C LEU A 48 -11.71 2.72 8.25
N PRO A 49 -11.98 3.71 9.13
CA PRO A 49 -11.82 5.12 8.77
C PRO A 49 -10.40 5.41 8.27
N THR A 50 -10.28 5.71 6.97
CA THR A 50 -9.00 5.82 6.26
C THR A 50 -8.94 7.09 5.43
N GLY A 51 -7.82 7.81 5.50
CA GLY A 51 -7.49 8.91 4.61
C GLY A 51 -6.36 8.52 3.66
N TRP A 52 -6.47 8.94 2.41
CA TRP A 52 -5.37 8.86 1.44
C TRP A 52 -4.80 10.26 1.18
N GLY A 53 -3.58 10.50 1.69
CA GLY A 53 -2.82 11.72 1.49
C GLY A 53 -2.07 11.70 0.17
N GLY A 54 -2.72 12.19 -0.88
CA GLY A 54 -2.17 12.25 -2.22
C GLY A 54 -2.86 13.31 -3.07
N ALA A 55 -2.32 13.55 -4.27
CA ALA A 55 -2.89 14.48 -5.22
C ALA A 55 -3.11 13.83 -6.59
N VAL A 56 -4.22 14.22 -7.23
CA VAL A 56 -4.63 13.75 -8.57
C VAL A 56 -4.87 14.93 -9.50
N SER A 57 -4.84 14.68 -10.80
CA SER A 57 -5.19 15.66 -11.83
C SER A 57 -6.67 16.05 -11.79
N ASP A 58 -7.03 17.17 -12.40
CA ASP A 58 -8.42 17.62 -12.56
C ASP A 58 -9.08 17.12 -13.86
N ASP A 59 -8.39 16.26 -14.61
CA ASP A 59 -8.84 15.66 -15.85
C ASP A 59 -9.71 14.40 -15.64
N LEU A 60 -9.98 13.69 -16.73
CA LEU A 60 -10.80 12.46 -16.69
C LEU A 60 -10.19 11.35 -15.83
N PHE A 61 -8.85 11.24 -15.76
CA PHE A 61 -8.15 10.21 -15.01
C PHE A 61 -8.19 10.51 -13.50
N GLY A 62 -7.95 11.76 -13.12
CA GLY A 62 -8.09 12.17 -11.72
C GLY A 62 -9.53 12.07 -11.23
N LYS A 63 -10.53 12.40 -12.07
CA LYS A 63 -11.94 12.24 -11.73
C LYS A 63 -12.31 10.78 -11.47
N GLU A 64 -11.78 9.83 -12.24
CA GLU A 64 -12.00 8.39 -12.00
C GLU A 64 -11.46 7.97 -10.64
N ILE A 65 -10.25 8.43 -10.26
CA ILE A 65 -9.64 8.15 -8.95
C ILE A 65 -10.50 8.75 -7.84
N VAL A 66 -10.97 10.00 -7.98
CA VAL A 66 -11.88 10.66 -7.02
C VAL A 66 -13.17 9.85 -6.84
N GLU A 67 -13.83 9.45 -7.93
CA GLU A 67 -15.07 8.67 -7.86
C GLU A 67 -14.86 7.32 -7.16
N LYS A 68 -13.78 6.61 -7.48
CA LYS A 68 -13.45 5.34 -6.84
C LYS A 68 -13.09 5.52 -5.36
N SER A 69 -12.46 6.64 -5.00
CA SER A 69 -12.16 7.01 -3.61
C SER A 69 -13.44 7.25 -2.80
N VAL A 70 -14.38 7.98 -3.36
CA VAL A 70 -15.71 8.20 -2.75
C VAL A 70 -16.45 6.86 -2.56
N ARG A 71 -16.46 6.00 -3.59
CA ARG A 71 -17.13 4.68 -3.51
C ARG A 71 -16.50 3.76 -2.46
N ALA A 72 -15.20 3.90 -2.21
CA ALA A 72 -14.47 3.16 -1.18
C ALA A 72 -14.66 3.75 0.23
N ASN A 73 -15.39 4.86 0.39
CA ASN A 73 -15.56 5.60 1.65
C ASN A 73 -14.25 6.17 2.22
N LEU A 74 -13.30 6.55 1.36
CA LEU A 74 -12.12 7.29 1.81
C LEU A 74 -12.50 8.67 2.35
N ASP A 75 -11.78 9.14 3.34
CA ASP A 75 -11.93 10.51 3.84
C ASP A 75 -11.38 11.50 2.80
N MET A 76 -12.27 12.13 2.07
CA MET A 76 -11.92 13.02 0.96
C MET A 76 -11.21 14.32 1.38
N ARG A 77 -11.14 14.61 2.68
CA ARG A 77 -10.37 15.76 3.21
C ARG A 77 -8.86 15.60 3.00
N PHE A 78 -8.40 14.38 2.72
CA PHE A 78 -6.99 14.04 2.51
C PHE A 78 -6.58 14.00 1.03
N LEU A 79 -7.55 13.85 0.10
CA LEU A 79 -7.31 13.84 -1.33
C LEU A 79 -7.28 15.26 -1.88
N GLN A 80 -6.27 15.58 -2.70
CA GLN A 80 -6.13 16.88 -3.35
C GLN A 80 -6.32 16.74 -4.86
N VAL A 81 -7.05 17.70 -5.45
CA VAL A 81 -7.18 17.81 -6.92
C VAL A 81 -6.39 19.03 -7.35
N VAL A 82 -5.51 18.88 -8.34
CA VAL A 82 -4.62 19.93 -8.80
C VAL A 82 -4.58 20.00 -10.33
N GLU A 83 -4.36 21.20 -10.86
CA GLU A 83 -4.22 21.45 -12.31
C GLU A 83 -2.80 21.05 -12.78
N LYS A 84 -2.57 19.74 -12.87
CA LYS A 84 -1.33 19.10 -13.30
C LYS A 84 -1.66 17.82 -14.08
N PRO A 85 -0.76 17.34 -14.98
CA PRO A 85 -0.95 16.07 -15.69
C PRO A 85 -1.09 14.89 -14.72
N PRO A 86 -1.82 13.82 -15.11
CA PRO A 86 -1.92 12.60 -14.32
C PRO A 86 -0.59 11.84 -14.32
N LEU A 87 -0.29 11.14 -13.24
CA LEU A 87 0.75 10.12 -13.24
C LEU A 87 0.22 8.88 -13.98
N MET A 88 0.97 8.38 -14.95
CA MET A 88 0.56 7.22 -15.75
C MET A 88 1.66 6.16 -15.77
N ALA A 89 1.26 4.89 -15.69
CA ALA A 89 2.10 3.74 -15.99
C ALA A 89 1.69 3.16 -17.35
N ILE A 90 2.60 3.13 -18.30
CA ILE A 90 2.37 2.56 -19.64
C ILE A 90 2.85 1.13 -19.65
N VAL A 91 1.92 0.18 -19.60
CA VAL A 91 2.18 -1.26 -19.59
C VAL A 91 2.09 -1.78 -21.02
N HIS A 92 3.24 -1.91 -21.69
CA HIS A 92 3.28 -2.31 -23.09
C HIS A 92 3.43 -3.82 -23.31
N SER A 93 3.81 -4.57 -22.27
CA SER A 93 3.81 -6.04 -22.21
C SER A 93 3.24 -6.50 -20.87
N ALA A 94 2.37 -7.49 -20.91
CA ALA A 94 1.77 -8.05 -19.68
C ALA A 94 2.54 -9.28 -19.18
N ASN A 95 3.31 -9.96 -20.03
CA ASN A 95 4.03 -11.17 -19.67
C ASN A 95 5.37 -11.33 -20.46
N PRO A 96 6.54 -11.07 -19.84
CA PRO A 96 6.68 -10.46 -18.53
C PRO A 96 6.16 -9.02 -18.49
N PRO A 97 5.79 -8.49 -17.32
CA PRO A 97 5.32 -7.11 -17.22
C PRO A 97 6.45 -6.12 -17.56
N GLU A 98 6.27 -5.37 -18.64
CA GLU A 98 7.18 -4.29 -19.04
C GLU A 98 6.39 -2.98 -19.08
N TYR A 99 6.89 -1.98 -18.39
CA TYR A 99 6.21 -0.69 -18.27
C TYR A 99 7.19 0.44 -18.00
N PHE A 100 6.76 1.65 -18.32
CA PHE A 100 7.44 2.88 -17.96
C PHE A 100 6.44 3.91 -17.44
N PHE A 101 6.93 4.92 -16.71
CA PHE A 101 6.09 5.94 -16.13
C PHE A 101 6.16 7.24 -16.92
N LEU A 102 5.01 7.84 -17.20
CA LEU A 102 4.87 9.23 -17.59
C LEU A 102 4.57 10.04 -16.33
N GLY A 103 5.61 10.67 -15.77
CA GLY A 103 5.54 11.23 -14.43
C GLY A 103 6.29 12.55 -14.25
N THR A 104 6.61 13.26 -15.32
CA THR A 104 7.28 14.58 -15.23
C THR A 104 6.26 15.65 -14.85
N ASP A 105 6.49 16.35 -13.74
CA ASP A 105 5.63 17.44 -13.21
C ASP A 105 4.15 17.05 -13.06
N THR A 106 3.89 15.81 -12.63
CA THR A 106 2.56 15.26 -12.48
C THR A 106 1.90 15.63 -11.14
N ALA A 107 0.60 15.43 -11.06
CA ALA A 107 -0.25 15.84 -9.94
C ALA A 107 0.22 15.29 -8.59
N ASP A 108 0.68 14.04 -8.54
CA ASP A 108 1.20 13.40 -7.32
C ASP A 108 2.35 14.19 -6.66
N LEU A 109 3.22 14.81 -7.48
CA LEU A 109 4.34 15.62 -6.99
C LEU A 109 3.91 16.93 -6.34
N ALA A 110 2.67 17.37 -6.58
CA ALA A 110 2.11 18.60 -6.06
C ALA A 110 1.34 18.44 -4.74
N PHE A 111 1.32 17.21 -4.18
CA PHE A 111 0.72 16.99 -2.86
C PHE A 111 1.33 17.91 -1.80
N ASP A 112 0.48 18.52 -0.96
CA ASP A 112 0.87 19.50 0.04
C ASP A 112 0.21 19.15 1.39
N GLU A 113 1.00 18.66 2.35
CA GLU A 113 0.55 18.25 3.68
C GLU A 113 -0.02 19.40 4.52
N ARG A 114 0.32 20.64 4.19
CA ARG A 114 -0.20 21.85 4.87
C ARG A 114 -1.69 22.10 4.60
N LYS A 115 -2.24 21.41 3.60
CA LYS A 115 -3.68 21.45 3.25
C LYS A 115 -4.50 20.36 3.94
N LEU A 116 -3.86 19.51 4.71
CA LEU A 116 -4.55 18.47 5.47
C LEU A 116 -5.34 19.08 6.63
N PRO A 117 -6.41 18.44 7.10
CA PRO A 117 -7.27 18.97 8.15
C PRO A 117 -6.50 19.06 9.48
N ASP A 118 -6.75 20.12 10.26
CA ASP A 118 -6.12 20.32 11.58
C ASP A 118 -6.28 19.10 12.48
N GLY A 119 -5.22 18.74 13.21
CA GLY A 119 -5.23 17.61 14.15
C GLY A 119 -4.97 16.25 13.52
N TRP A 120 -4.70 16.16 12.21
CA TRP A 120 -4.46 14.91 11.51
C TRP A 120 -3.26 14.12 12.05
N LEU A 121 -2.22 14.81 12.52
CA LEU A 121 -1.02 14.19 13.11
C LEU A 121 -1.37 13.42 14.38
N ASP A 122 -2.19 14.01 15.25
CA ASP A 122 -2.56 13.43 16.55
C ASP A 122 -3.63 12.33 16.42
N ALA A 123 -4.44 12.37 15.36
CA ALA A 123 -5.49 11.38 15.12
C ALA A 123 -4.95 10.10 14.48
N CYS A 124 -3.81 10.17 13.78
CA CYS A 124 -3.22 9.06 13.08
C CYS A 124 -2.60 8.04 14.03
N GLU A 125 -3.05 6.79 13.99
CA GLU A 125 -2.46 5.70 14.77
C GLU A 125 -1.45 4.88 13.93
N ILE A 126 -1.74 4.67 12.63
CA ILE A 126 -0.83 4.03 11.68
C ILE A 126 -0.78 4.88 10.41
N ALA A 127 0.43 5.15 9.92
CA ALA A 127 0.65 5.76 8.61
C ALA A 127 1.39 4.79 7.70
N HIS A 128 0.87 4.58 6.49
CA HIS A 128 1.48 3.70 5.50
C HIS A 128 2.12 4.49 4.36
N PHE A 129 3.32 4.09 3.98
CA PHE A 129 4.13 4.67 2.91
C PHE A 129 4.67 3.56 2.00
N GLY A 130 4.84 3.84 0.72
CA GLY A 130 5.43 2.83 -0.15
C GLY A 130 5.64 3.24 -1.60
N CYS A 131 6.10 2.27 -2.36
CA CYS A 131 6.20 2.25 -3.81
C CYS A 131 6.99 3.44 -4.39
N ILE A 132 6.67 3.82 -5.64
CA ILE A 132 7.43 4.80 -6.44
C ILE A 132 7.40 6.22 -5.87
N SER A 133 6.43 6.58 -5.05
CA SER A 133 6.35 7.90 -4.42
C SER A 133 7.59 8.23 -3.60
N LEU A 134 8.21 7.21 -3.02
CA LEU A 134 9.39 7.34 -2.18
C LEU A 134 10.71 7.52 -2.95
N VAL A 135 10.67 7.48 -4.29
CA VAL A 135 11.84 7.78 -5.15
C VAL A 135 11.61 8.96 -6.09
N ARG A 136 10.41 9.55 -6.08
CA ARG A 136 10.02 10.66 -6.94
C ARG A 136 10.16 12.01 -6.22
N GLN A 137 11.22 12.76 -6.55
CA GLN A 137 11.43 14.09 -5.97
C GLN A 137 10.52 15.15 -6.62
N PRO A 138 10.06 16.16 -5.85
CA PRO A 138 10.36 16.45 -4.43
C PRO A 138 9.46 15.69 -3.42
N LEU A 139 8.49 14.91 -3.90
CA LEU A 139 7.52 14.20 -3.06
C LEU A 139 8.21 13.25 -2.07
N ALA A 140 9.21 12.50 -2.53
CA ALA A 140 9.91 11.53 -1.70
C ALA A 140 10.49 12.15 -0.43
N ALA A 141 11.18 13.28 -0.53
CA ALA A 141 11.73 13.99 0.64
C ALA A 141 10.62 14.45 1.59
N ARG A 142 9.51 14.94 1.05
CA ARG A 142 8.33 15.37 1.82
C ARG A 142 7.69 14.21 2.57
N LEU A 143 7.51 13.06 1.92
CA LEU A 143 6.92 11.87 2.55
C LEU A 143 7.78 11.32 3.68
N VAL A 144 9.10 11.34 3.55
CA VAL A 144 10.01 10.98 4.65
C VAL A 144 9.83 11.93 5.83
N THR A 145 9.77 13.24 5.59
CA THR A 145 9.51 14.23 6.65
C THR A 145 8.16 13.99 7.34
N ILE A 146 7.11 13.69 6.57
CA ILE A 146 5.79 13.35 7.12
C ILE A 146 5.86 12.10 8.00
N ALA A 147 6.58 11.06 7.57
CA ALA A 147 6.76 9.85 8.37
C ALA A 147 7.49 10.13 9.70
N GLU A 148 8.54 10.95 9.67
CA GLU A 148 9.27 11.39 10.85
C GLU A 148 8.39 12.22 11.80
N MET A 149 7.58 13.14 11.27
CA MET A 149 6.61 13.93 12.05
C MET A 149 5.58 13.02 12.72
N LEU A 150 4.94 12.14 11.98
CA LEU A 150 3.94 11.20 12.50
C LEU A 150 4.51 10.29 13.59
N LYS A 151 5.72 9.80 13.41
CA LYS A 151 6.40 9.00 14.44
C LYS A 151 6.65 9.80 15.72
N THR A 152 6.97 11.10 15.61
CA THR A 152 7.13 12.00 16.76
C THR A 152 5.80 12.21 17.49
N HIS A 153 4.67 12.19 16.78
CA HIS A 153 3.32 12.25 17.34
C HIS A 153 2.78 10.90 17.84
N GLY A 154 3.59 9.84 17.79
CA GLY A 154 3.24 8.53 18.36
C GLY A 154 2.56 7.56 17.37
N ALA A 155 2.37 7.95 16.12
CA ALA A 155 1.87 7.04 15.10
C ALA A 155 2.90 5.95 14.77
N LYS A 156 2.42 4.75 14.45
CA LYS A 156 3.26 3.68 13.89
C LYS A 156 3.44 3.89 12.39
N ILE A 157 4.65 3.67 11.91
CA ILE A 157 4.98 3.78 10.49
C ILE A 157 4.96 2.41 9.85
N SER A 158 4.15 2.24 8.81
CA SER A 158 4.10 1.06 7.95
C SER A 158 4.75 1.38 6.60
N PHE A 159 5.61 0.49 6.14
CA PHE A 159 6.36 0.66 4.90
C PHE A 159 6.29 -0.61 4.04
N ASP A 160 5.97 -0.43 2.75
CA ASP A 160 6.07 -1.46 1.71
C ASP A 160 6.90 -0.91 0.54
N PRO A 161 8.11 -1.43 0.27
CA PRO A 161 8.89 -0.97 -0.87
C PRO A 161 8.16 -1.18 -2.19
N ASN A 162 7.43 -2.29 -2.32
CA ASN A 162 6.72 -2.66 -3.55
C ASN A 162 7.54 -2.32 -4.80
N TYR A 163 8.73 -2.94 -4.89
CA TYR A 163 9.83 -2.54 -5.78
C TYR A 163 9.39 -2.42 -7.24
N ARG A 164 9.84 -1.36 -7.89
CA ARG A 164 9.60 -1.08 -9.32
C ARG A 164 10.89 -0.67 -10.02
N ASN A 165 10.97 -0.89 -11.33
CA ASN A 165 12.16 -0.59 -12.14
C ASN A 165 12.59 0.90 -12.12
N LEU A 166 11.72 1.79 -11.66
CA LEU A 166 12.05 3.20 -11.40
C LEU A 166 13.02 3.39 -10.21
N MET A 167 13.09 2.39 -9.32
CA MET A 167 13.96 2.40 -8.16
C MET A 167 15.37 2.01 -8.60
N GLY A 168 16.29 2.99 -8.58
CA GLY A 168 17.64 2.85 -9.08
C GLY A 168 18.59 2.13 -8.09
N PRO A 169 19.90 2.10 -8.40
CA PRO A 169 20.91 1.38 -7.62
C PRO A 169 21.08 1.91 -6.17
N ASP A 170 20.65 3.14 -5.88
CA ASP A 170 20.72 3.73 -4.54
C ASP A 170 19.54 3.33 -3.65
N PHE A 171 18.56 2.62 -4.21
CA PHE A 171 17.35 2.24 -3.48
C PHE A 171 17.62 1.37 -2.25
N PRO A 172 18.56 0.42 -2.22
CA PRO A 172 18.85 -0.35 -1.00
C PRO A 172 19.16 0.53 0.22
N ALA A 173 19.98 1.57 0.08
CA ALA A 173 20.29 2.50 1.16
C ALA A 173 19.05 3.28 1.63
N PHE A 174 18.17 3.69 0.69
CA PHE A 174 16.91 4.32 1.00
C PHE A 174 15.95 3.35 1.72
N PHE A 175 15.85 2.10 1.23
CA PHE A 175 15.07 1.04 1.87
C PHE A 175 15.49 0.84 3.32
N GLU A 176 16.79 0.74 3.60
CA GLU A 176 17.32 0.54 4.95
C GLU A 176 16.96 1.70 5.89
N ARG A 177 17.02 2.96 5.38
CA ARG A 177 16.57 4.13 6.11
C ARG A 177 15.09 4.04 6.48
N MET A 178 14.23 3.71 5.51
CA MET A 178 12.79 3.59 5.73
C MET A 178 12.46 2.40 6.65
N ALA A 179 13.12 1.27 6.48
CA ALA A 179 12.96 0.10 7.35
C ALA A 179 13.30 0.44 8.82
N THR A 180 14.39 1.19 9.05
CA THR A 180 14.80 1.64 10.40
C THR A 180 13.76 2.59 11.03
N LEU A 181 13.10 3.42 10.22
CA LEU A 181 12.04 4.33 10.68
C LEU A 181 10.74 3.60 10.99
N SER A 182 10.52 2.42 10.38
CA SER A 182 9.22 1.75 10.35
C SER A 182 8.99 0.84 11.55
N ASP A 183 7.72 0.72 11.95
CA ASP A 183 7.22 -0.22 12.96
C ASP A 183 6.61 -1.47 12.30
N ILE A 184 6.24 -1.37 11.01
CA ILE A 184 5.74 -2.46 10.18
C ILE A 184 6.46 -2.36 8.83
N VAL A 185 7.13 -3.44 8.42
CA VAL A 185 7.76 -3.55 7.10
C VAL A 185 7.11 -4.73 6.39
N LYS A 186 6.43 -4.49 5.27
CA LYS A 186 5.98 -5.57 4.39
C LYS A 186 6.90 -5.62 3.19
N LEU A 187 7.29 -6.82 2.78
CA LEU A 187 8.04 -7.04 1.54
C LEU A 187 7.75 -8.45 1.00
N SER A 188 7.86 -8.61 -0.29
CA SER A 188 7.76 -9.90 -0.97
C SER A 188 9.13 -10.54 -1.19
N ASP A 189 9.13 -11.81 -1.59
CA ASP A 189 10.32 -12.51 -2.10
C ASP A 189 10.91 -11.80 -3.33
N GLU A 190 10.05 -11.31 -4.23
CA GLU A 190 10.46 -10.52 -5.40
C GLU A 190 11.10 -9.18 -5.00
N ASP A 191 10.57 -8.48 -4.00
CA ASP A 191 11.17 -7.25 -3.47
C ASP A 191 12.57 -7.52 -2.93
N MET A 192 12.73 -8.60 -2.14
CA MET A 192 14.02 -8.97 -1.56
C MET A 192 15.07 -9.29 -2.63
N GLU A 193 14.70 -10.07 -3.66
CA GLU A 193 15.60 -10.39 -4.77
C GLU A 193 16.09 -9.13 -5.49
N LYS A 194 15.21 -8.13 -5.67
CA LYS A 194 15.54 -6.88 -6.36
C LYS A 194 16.31 -5.89 -5.48
N ILE A 195 16.03 -5.84 -4.18
CA ILE A 195 16.73 -4.95 -3.24
C ILE A 195 18.11 -5.50 -2.90
N TYR A 196 18.24 -6.82 -2.73
CA TYR A 196 19.49 -7.50 -2.35
C TYR A 196 19.83 -8.63 -3.34
N PRO A 197 20.15 -8.32 -4.60
CA PRO A 197 20.37 -9.33 -5.64
C PRO A 197 21.50 -10.30 -5.27
N GLY A 198 21.22 -11.59 -5.41
CA GLY A 198 22.15 -12.66 -5.10
C GLY A 198 22.37 -12.94 -3.61
N VAL A 199 21.63 -12.27 -2.71
CA VAL A 199 21.63 -12.57 -1.28
C VAL A 199 20.45 -13.50 -0.96
N SER A 200 20.68 -14.53 -0.15
CA SER A 200 19.59 -15.44 0.23
C SER A 200 18.52 -14.72 1.06
N ALA A 201 17.25 -15.13 0.89
CA ALA A 201 16.13 -14.57 1.64
C ALA A 201 16.36 -14.59 3.17
N ALA A 202 16.96 -15.67 3.68
CA ALA A 202 17.28 -15.79 5.11
C ALA A 202 18.31 -14.74 5.56
N ALA A 203 19.35 -14.48 4.76
CA ALA A 203 20.36 -13.48 5.08
C ALA A 203 19.78 -12.05 4.98
N SER A 204 18.95 -11.77 3.96
CA SER A 204 18.27 -10.47 3.81
C SER A 204 17.32 -10.22 4.98
N LEU A 205 16.50 -11.21 5.39
CA LEU A 205 15.64 -11.10 6.56
C LEU A 205 16.42 -10.86 7.85
N ALA A 206 17.52 -11.59 8.07
CA ALA A 206 18.38 -11.39 9.24
C ALA A 206 18.95 -9.97 9.27
N HIS A 207 19.35 -9.44 8.10
CA HIS A 207 19.83 -8.06 7.98
C HIS A 207 18.73 -7.05 8.32
N ILE A 208 17.53 -7.18 7.74
CA ILE A 208 16.39 -6.29 7.98
C ILE A 208 15.97 -6.32 9.47
N ARG A 209 15.90 -7.51 10.08
CA ARG A 209 15.60 -7.66 11.52
C ARG A 209 16.64 -6.97 12.41
N LYS A 210 17.90 -6.91 11.96
CA LYS A 210 18.96 -6.19 12.67
C LYS A 210 18.82 -4.68 12.54
N LEU A 211 18.37 -4.17 11.38
CA LEU A 211 18.13 -2.74 11.15
C LEU A 211 16.89 -2.25 11.93
N ALA A 212 15.84 -3.05 11.97
CA ALA A 212 14.56 -2.73 12.58
C ALA A 212 14.15 -3.78 13.64
N PRO A 213 14.88 -3.91 14.77
CA PRO A 213 14.72 -5.03 15.70
C PRO A 213 13.38 -5.07 16.44
N LYS A 214 12.63 -3.96 16.43
CA LYS A 214 11.30 -3.86 17.04
C LYS A 214 10.15 -3.91 16.02
N ALA A 215 10.46 -3.89 14.73
CA ALA A 215 9.46 -3.87 13.68
C ALA A 215 8.80 -5.25 13.50
N LEU A 216 7.53 -5.20 13.11
CA LEU A 216 6.82 -6.32 12.53
C LEU A 216 7.24 -6.45 11.06
N ILE A 217 7.74 -7.61 10.65
CA ILE A 217 8.10 -7.86 9.25
C ILE A 217 7.11 -8.84 8.65
N VAL A 218 6.29 -8.38 7.71
CA VAL A 218 5.35 -9.20 6.94
C VAL A 218 6.02 -9.62 5.65
N TYR A 219 6.51 -10.84 5.58
CA TYR A 219 7.17 -11.41 4.42
C TYR A 219 6.21 -12.27 3.61
N THR A 220 5.91 -11.87 2.37
CA THR A 220 4.96 -12.56 1.49
C THR A 220 5.68 -13.36 0.41
N ARG A 221 5.14 -14.54 0.04
CA ARG A 221 5.67 -15.47 -0.97
C ARG A 221 4.58 -15.98 -1.89
N GLY A 222 3.76 -15.08 -2.41
CA GLY A 222 2.68 -15.41 -3.34
C GLY A 222 1.81 -16.58 -2.84
N SER A 223 1.73 -17.66 -3.61
CA SER A 223 0.93 -18.86 -3.31
C SER A 223 1.44 -19.67 -2.11
N GLU A 224 2.65 -19.44 -1.64
CA GLU A 224 3.17 -20.07 -0.41
C GLU A 224 2.68 -19.37 0.86
N GLY A 225 2.01 -18.23 0.72
CA GLY A 225 1.47 -17.46 1.84
C GLY A 225 2.46 -16.44 2.40
N MET A 226 2.46 -16.25 3.72
CA MET A 226 3.26 -15.22 4.37
C MET A 226 3.78 -15.68 5.73
N THR A 227 4.83 -15.00 6.19
CA THR A 227 5.38 -15.13 7.54
C THR A 227 5.46 -13.76 8.18
N LEU A 228 4.93 -13.63 9.38
CA LEU A 228 5.15 -12.48 10.24
C LEU A 228 6.31 -12.78 11.20
N TYR A 229 7.32 -11.95 11.15
CA TYR A 229 8.39 -11.92 12.15
C TYR A 229 8.10 -10.77 13.12
N THR A 230 7.89 -11.13 14.38
CA THR A 230 7.87 -10.18 15.50
C THR A 230 9.25 -10.15 16.17
N PRO A 231 9.52 -9.25 17.11
CA PRO A 231 10.76 -9.30 17.89
C PRO A 231 11.03 -10.65 18.53
N ASP A 232 9.97 -11.34 19.00
CA ASP A 232 10.07 -12.51 19.88
C ASP A 232 9.64 -13.82 19.23
N ALA A 233 8.91 -13.79 18.12
CA ALA A 233 8.29 -14.97 17.52
C ALA A 233 8.10 -14.87 16.00
N GLU A 234 7.78 -16.01 15.39
CA GLU A 234 7.42 -16.14 13.98
C GLU A 234 6.06 -16.80 13.85
N TYR A 235 5.22 -16.27 12.96
CA TYR A 235 3.88 -16.77 12.67
C TYR A 235 3.75 -17.04 11.18
N VAL A 236 3.38 -18.24 10.80
CA VAL A 236 3.23 -18.65 9.39
C VAL A 236 1.75 -18.74 9.05
N GLN A 237 1.38 -18.13 7.94
CA GLN A 237 0.03 -18.19 7.39
C GLN A 237 0.09 -18.67 5.94
N PRO A 238 -0.45 -19.85 5.63
CA PRO A 238 -0.62 -20.30 4.25
C PRO A 238 -1.54 -19.35 3.45
N ALA A 239 -1.36 -19.30 2.14
CA ALA A 239 -2.28 -18.58 1.27
C ALA A 239 -3.69 -19.18 1.34
N SER A 240 -4.72 -18.36 1.39
CA SER A 240 -6.11 -18.83 1.27
C SER A 240 -6.38 -19.29 -0.16
N ARG A 241 -7.06 -20.44 -0.32
CA ARG A 241 -7.32 -21.06 -1.62
C ARG A 241 -8.48 -20.36 -2.33
N VAL A 242 -8.22 -19.87 -3.53
CA VAL A 242 -9.23 -19.29 -4.43
C VAL A 242 -8.91 -19.66 -5.88
N THR A 243 -9.88 -19.50 -6.79
CA THR A 243 -9.61 -19.51 -8.21
C THR A 243 -9.05 -18.14 -8.60
N VAL A 244 -7.78 -18.09 -8.98
CA VAL A 244 -7.09 -16.85 -9.29
C VAL A 244 -7.55 -16.33 -10.66
N ALA A 245 -8.06 -15.10 -10.69
CA ALA A 245 -8.37 -14.35 -11.90
C ALA A 245 -7.24 -13.36 -12.25
N ASP A 246 -6.65 -12.70 -11.23
CA ASP A 246 -5.58 -11.72 -11.37
C ASP A 246 -4.79 -11.64 -10.04
N THR A 247 -3.56 -11.16 -10.07
CA THR A 247 -2.75 -10.94 -8.85
C THR A 247 -2.47 -9.46 -8.57
N VAL A 248 -2.98 -8.57 -9.42
CA VAL A 248 -2.82 -7.12 -9.25
C VAL A 248 -3.46 -6.64 -7.95
N GLY A 249 -2.70 -5.95 -7.12
CA GLY A 249 -3.16 -5.43 -5.83
C GLY A 249 -3.19 -6.45 -4.68
N ALA A 250 -2.76 -7.71 -4.89
CA ALA A 250 -2.73 -8.71 -3.81
C ALA A 250 -1.81 -8.29 -2.66
N GLY A 251 -0.61 -7.77 -2.95
CA GLY A 251 0.33 -7.22 -1.96
C GLY A 251 -0.25 -6.04 -1.20
N ASP A 252 -0.84 -5.09 -1.92
CA ASP A 252 -1.49 -3.90 -1.35
C ASP A 252 -2.64 -4.31 -0.41
N SER A 253 -3.42 -5.31 -0.83
CA SER A 253 -4.56 -5.83 -0.06
C SER A 253 -4.12 -6.62 1.16
N CYS A 254 -3.01 -7.34 1.06
CA CYS A 254 -2.40 -8.03 2.20
C CYS A 254 -2.05 -7.04 3.32
N ILE A 255 -1.29 -5.98 3.00
CA ILE A 255 -0.90 -4.99 4.03
C ILE A 255 -2.09 -4.14 4.48
N GLY A 256 -3.00 -3.76 3.58
CA GLY A 256 -4.24 -3.06 3.91
C GLY A 256 -5.12 -3.85 4.88
N GLY A 257 -5.32 -5.16 4.61
CA GLY A 257 -6.04 -6.06 5.49
C GLY A 257 -5.33 -6.28 6.83
N PHE A 258 -4.02 -6.45 6.84
CA PHE A 258 -3.22 -6.59 8.05
C PHE A 258 -3.40 -5.38 8.99
N ILE A 259 -3.20 -4.17 8.47
CA ILE A 259 -3.36 -2.91 9.22
C ILE A 259 -4.80 -2.75 9.70
N THR A 260 -5.78 -3.04 8.83
CA THR A 260 -7.21 -2.97 9.20
C THR A 260 -7.51 -3.89 10.37
N SER A 261 -7.06 -5.13 10.33
CA SER A 261 -7.26 -6.10 11.42
C SER A 261 -6.59 -5.63 12.72
N MET A 262 -5.37 -5.09 12.66
CA MET A 262 -4.67 -4.56 13.82
C MET A 262 -5.41 -3.39 14.49
N LEU A 263 -5.97 -2.47 13.69
CA LEU A 263 -6.68 -1.30 14.23
C LEU A 263 -8.12 -1.60 14.67
N SER A 264 -8.78 -2.54 13.98
CA SER A 264 -10.19 -2.89 14.29
C SER A 264 -10.32 -3.91 15.42
N ALA A 265 -9.31 -4.75 15.62
CA ALA A 265 -9.31 -5.80 16.64
C ALA A 265 -7.93 -5.89 17.34
N PRO A 266 -7.48 -4.84 18.06
CA PRO A 266 -6.12 -4.74 18.60
C PRO A 266 -5.77 -5.86 19.58
N GLU A 267 -6.76 -6.45 20.25
CA GLU A 267 -6.59 -7.57 21.18
C GLU A 267 -6.51 -8.96 20.50
N ALA A 268 -6.70 -9.02 19.17
CA ALA A 268 -6.57 -10.28 18.44
C ALA A 268 -5.09 -10.71 18.36
N GLY A 269 -4.85 -12.02 18.42
CA GLY A 269 -3.49 -12.56 18.26
C GLY A 269 -2.97 -12.41 16.82
N TRP A 270 -1.65 -12.42 16.68
CA TRP A 270 -0.96 -12.26 15.39
C TRP A 270 -1.45 -13.20 14.28
N GLN A 271 -1.77 -14.45 14.65
CA GLN A 271 -2.29 -15.43 13.70
C GLN A 271 -3.63 -14.99 13.09
N ARG A 272 -4.49 -14.31 13.87
CA ARG A 272 -5.77 -13.78 13.36
C ARG A 272 -5.56 -12.62 12.41
N HIS A 273 -4.61 -11.72 12.70
CA HIS A 273 -4.26 -10.62 11.80
C HIS A 273 -3.71 -11.14 10.47
N LEU A 274 -2.86 -12.17 10.51
CA LEU A 274 -2.32 -12.81 9.29
C LEU A 274 -3.41 -13.54 8.50
N GLN A 275 -4.29 -14.27 9.18
CA GLN A 275 -5.42 -14.95 8.52
C GLN A 275 -6.31 -13.93 7.78
N PHE A 276 -6.60 -12.80 8.43
CA PHE A 276 -7.38 -11.74 7.82
C PHE A 276 -6.66 -11.11 6.60
N ALA A 277 -5.37 -10.82 6.72
CA ALA A 277 -4.54 -10.32 5.62
C ALA A 277 -4.49 -11.30 4.42
N ALA A 278 -4.32 -12.60 4.69
CA ALA A 278 -4.30 -13.64 3.66
C ALA A 278 -5.65 -13.80 2.96
N ALA A 279 -6.75 -13.76 3.72
CA ALA A 279 -8.10 -13.82 3.15
C ALA A 279 -8.40 -12.56 2.32
N THR A 280 -8.01 -11.37 2.78
CA THR A 280 -8.17 -10.12 2.03
C THR A 280 -7.43 -10.18 0.70
N ALA A 281 -6.17 -10.60 0.69
CA ALA A 281 -5.39 -10.77 -0.54
C ALA A 281 -6.00 -11.82 -1.49
N ALA A 282 -6.51 -12.92 -0.94
CA ALA A 282 -7.11 -13.99 -1.74
C ALA A 282 -8.43 -13.55 -2.40
N VAL A 283 -9.28 -12.81 -1.70
CA VAL A 283 -10.51 -12.23 -2.31
C VAL A 283 -10.12 -11.33 -3.49
N VAL A 284 -9.08 -10.50 -3.35
CA VAL A 284 -8.60 -9.66 -4.46
C VAL A 284 -8.12 -10.51 -5.63
N CYS A 285 -7.37 -11.57 -5.38
CA CYS A 285 -6.90 -12.46 -6.44
C CYS A 285 -8.04 -13.17 -7.20
N ALA A 286 -9.24 -13.28 -6.63
CA ALA A 286 -10.39 -13.85 -7.31
C ALA A 286 -11.10 -12.86 -8.28
N HIS A 287 -10.64 -11.60 -8.33
CA HIS A 287 -11.19 -10.55 -9.19
C HIS A 287 -10.14 -10.02 -10.16
N THR A 288 -10.57 -9.38 -11.25
CA THR A 288 -9.67 -8.75 -12.21
C THR A 288 -9.30 -7.33 -11.76
N GLY A 289 -8.03 -6.98 -11.83
CA GLY A 289 -7.47 -5.68 -11.46
C GLY A 289 -7.42 -5.46 -9.94
N ALA A 290 -7.03 -4.25 -9.54
CA ALA A 290 -6.92 -3.88 -8.12
C ALA A 290 -8.30 -3.70 -7.48
N TYR A 291 -8.94 -4.82 -7.16
CA TYR A 291 -10.22 -4.88 -6.45
C TYR A 291 -10.06 -4.42 -5.00
N ALA A 292 -11.09 -3.82 -4.43
CA ALA A 292 -11.13 -3.49 -3.00
C ALA A 292 -12.26 -4.31 -2.34
N PRO A 293 -11.94 -5.36 -1.56
CA PRO A 293 -12.92 -6.30 -1.03
C PRO A 293 -13.74 -5.69 0.11
N THR A 294 -14.95 -6.18 0.27
CA THR A 294 -15.79 -5.86 1.42
C THR A 294 -15.45 -6.75 2.63
N GLN A 295 -15.78 -6.28 3.84
CA GLN A 295 -15.63 -7.06 5.05
C GLN A 295 -16.38 -8.41 4.95
N ALA A 296 -17.59 -8.40 4.38
CA ALA A 296 -18.42 -9.60 4.23
C ALA A 296 -17.75 -10.69 3.35
N GLU A 297 -17.12 -10.31 2.24
CA GLU A 297 -16.40 -11.24 1.37
C GLU A 297 -15.21 -11.88 2.09
N VAL A 298 -14.46 -11.07 2.85
CA VAL A 298 -13.32 -11.56 3.63
C VAL A 298 -13.78 -12.51 4.73
N ASP A 299 -14.84 -12.15 5.48
CA ASP A 299 -15.38 -12.99 6.55
C ASP A 299 -15.96 -14.29 6.01
N GLN A 300 -16.61 -14.26 4.85
CA GLN A 300 -17.12 -15.45 4.17
C GLN A 300 -15.97 -16.43 3.82
N LEU A 301 -14.86 -15.91 3.28
CA LEU A 301 -13.72 -16.74 2.93
C LEU A 301 -13.06 -17.35 4.18
N ILE A 302 -12.92 -16.59 5.26
CA ILE A 302 -12.39 -17.08 6.54
C ILE A 302 -13.29 -18.18 7.11
N GLY A 303 -14.63 -17.97 7.11
CA GLY A 303 -15.60 -18.96 7.60
C GLY A 303 -15.63 -20.25 6.79
N ALA A 304 -15.35 -20.18 5.49
CA ALA A 304 -15.27 -21.36 4.62
C ALA A 304 -13.98 -22.19 4.80
N THR A 305 -12.96 -21.60 5.44
CA THR A 305 -11.63 -22.24 5.65
C THR A 305 -11.39 -22.65 7.11
N ALA A 306 -12.30 -22.33 8.03
CA ALA A 306 -12.29 -22.72 9.44
C ALA A 306 -12.96 -24.08 9.63
#